data_870600d738ff06578036c8c6c318e995
#
_entry.id   870600d738ff06578036c8c6c318e995
#
_cell.length_a   1.000
_cell.length_b   1.000
_cell.length_c   1.000
_cell.angle_alpha   90.00
_cell.angle_beta   90.00
_cell.angle_gamma   90.00
#
_symmetry.space_group_name_H-M   'P 1'
#
loop_
_entity.id
_entity.type
_entity.pdbx_description
1 polymer ?
#
loop_
_entity_poly.entity_id
_entity_poly.type
_entity_poly.pdbx_seq_one_letter_code
_entity_poly.pdbx_strand_id
1 'polypeptide(L)'
;GAGAGIGAALARRFAAEGARVAVNDRDPERAAAVAEEIGGLAVPGDASTVAGPAREALGGRVDVYCANAGVGDPGTEAAPAQAWARAWDLNVMAHVHAADTLLPEWLERGSGRFVSTVSAAGLLTMIGSAPYSVTKHGALAFAEWLSVTYRHRGLRVHAVCPEGVRTEMLDAAGSAGDLVLRPTAVEPAAVADALLAAMAEDRFLVLPHPGTAAYYRARATDPDAWLTSMNHLQQKWEAQR
;
A
#
# COMPACT_ATOMS: atom_id res chain seq x y z
N GLY A 1 -7.48 7.07 -1.67
CA GLY A 1 -7.72 6.12 -0.61
C GLY A 1 -7.31 6.60 0.77
N ALA A 2 -7.45 7.92 1.05
CA ALA A 2 -7.10 8.50 2.36
C ALA A 2 -8.35 8.91 3.17
N GLY A 3 -9.56 8.60 2.68
CA GLY A 3 -10.80 8.80 3.41
C GLY A 3 -11.08 7.75 4.50
N ALA A 4 -10.31 6.66 4.56
CA ALA A 4 -10.48 5.60 5.56
C ALA A 4 -9.18 4.82 5.79
N GLY A 5 -9.20 3.92 6.77
CA GLY A 5 -8.18 2.90 7.00
C GLY A 5 -6.76 3.43 7.10
N ILE A 6 -5.83 2.74 6.42
CA ILE A 6 -4.39 3.09 6.43
C ILE A 6 -4.17 4.51 5.88
N GLY A 7 -4.83 4.88 4.79
CA GLY A 7 -4.65 6.19 4.17
C GLY A 7 -5.06 7.34 5.09
N ALA A 8 -6.17 7.22 5.79
CA ALA A 8 -6.60 8.21 6.79
C ALA A 8 -5.63 8.29 7.97
N ALA A 9 -5.11 7.15 8.45
CA ALA A 9 -4.12 7.13 9.50
C ALA A 9 -2.79 7.80 9.08
N LEU A 10 -2.35 7.57 7.84
CA LEU A 10 -1.19 8.25 7.27
C LEU A 10 -1.41 9.77 7.19
N ALA A 11 -2.58 10.21 6.71
CA ALA A 11 -2.92 11.63 6.62
C ALA A 11 -2.87 12.32 8.00
N ARG A 12 -3.50 11.71 9.02
CA ARG A 12 -3.46 12.20 10.41
C ARG A 12 -2.04 12.27 10.95
N ARG A 13 -1.26 11.22 10.71
CA ARG A 13 0.09 11.12 11.25
C ARG A 13 1.03 12.15 10.61
N PHE A 14 0.96 12.36 9.29
CA PHE A 14 1.72 13.40 8.61
C PHE A 14 1.30 14.82 9.05
N ALA A 15 0.00 15.06 9.23
CA ALA A 15 -0.49 16.35 9.75
C ALA A 15 0.02 16.62 11.18
N ALA A 16 0.05 15.59 12.03
CA ALA A 16 0.61 15.71 13.39
C ALA A 16 2.12 16.05 13.41
N GLU A 17 2.87 15.66 12.35
CA GLU A 17 4.26 16.06 12.14
C GLU A 17 4.40 17.47 11.50
N GLY A 18 3.29 18.19 11.32
CA GLY A 18 3.29 19.55 10.75
C GLY A 18 3.28 19.59 9.22
N ALA A 19 3.05 18.48 8.55
CA ALA A 19 2.95 18.49 7.09
C ALA A 19 1.63 19.10 6.62
N ARG A 20 1.65 19.83 5.50
CA ARG A 20 0.46 20.22 4.75
C ARG A 20 0.00 19.02 3.92
N VAL A 21 -1.19 18.50 4.18
CA VAL A 21 -1.66 17.24 3.61
C VAL A 21 -2.80 17.46 2.62
N ALA A 22 -2.67 16.88 1.42
CA ALA A 22 -3.75 16.71 0.46
C ALA A 22 -4.36 15.31 0.64
N VAL A 23 -5.64 15.25 0.98
CA VAL A 23 -6.39 14.03 1.24
C VAL A 23 -7.16 13.65 0.00
N ASN A 24 -6.78 12.53 -0.63
CA ASN A 24 -7.51 11.99 -1.76
C ASN A 24 -8.33 10.76 -1.39
N ASP A 25 -9.56 10.74 -1.83
CA ASP A 25 -10.39 9.55 -1.92
C ASP A 25 -11.31 9.67 -3.15
N ARG A 26 -11.78 8.54 -3.70
CA ARG A 26 -12.79 8.54 -4.74
C ARG A 26 -14.15 9.01 -4.21
N ASP A 27 -14.39 8.80 -2.92
CA ASP A 27 -15.54 9.31 -2.18
C ASP A 27 -15.21 10.73 -1.68
N PRO A 28 -15.89 11.77 -2.23
CA PRO A 28 -15.59 13.15 -1.89
C PRO A 28 -15.94 13.50 -0.44
N GLU A 29 -16.96 12.86 0.13
CA GLU A 29 -17.38 13.12 1.52
C GLU A 29 -16.34 12.58 2.50
N ARG A 30 -15.82 11.36 2.25
CA ARG A 30 -14.73 10.77 3.04
C ARG A 30 -13.44 11.58 2.94
N ALA A 31 -13.10 12.06 1.74
CA ALA A 31 -11.94 12.93 1.56
C ALA A 31 -12.08 14.25 2.32
N ALA A 32 -13.25 14.87 2.25
CA ALA A 32 -13.55 16.13 2.93
C ALA A 32 -13.51 15.97 4.47
N ALA A 33 -14.14 14.93 5.00
CA ALA A 33 -14.18 14.70 6.45
C ALA A 33 -12.79 14.54 7.07
N VAL A 34 -11.89 13.74 6.43
CA VAL A 34 -10.52 13.61 6.93
C VAL A 34 -9.71 14.88 6.71
N ALA A 35 -9.90 15.59 5.60
CA ALA A 35 -9.22 16.86 5.36
C ALA A 35 -9.62 17.91 6.41
N GLU A 36 -10.90 18.06 6.72
CA GLU A 36 -11.39 18.96 7.75
C GLU A 36 -10.81 18.63 9.13
N GLU A 37 -10.84 17.35 9.51
CA GLU A 37 -10.30 16.87 10.79
C GLU A 37 -8.83 17.28 11.02
N ILE A 38 -8.01 17.21 9.96
CA ILE A 38 -6.56 17.47 10.07
C ILE A 38 -6.14 18.88 9.62
N GLY A 39 -7.08 19.75 9.26
CA GLY A 39 -6.77 21.07 8.66
C GLY A 39 -6.05 20.96 7.31
N GLY A 40 -6.30 19.89 6.55
CA GLY A 40 -5.71 19.59 5.26
C GLY A 40 -6.58 20.06 4.08
N LEU A 41 -6.27 19.56 2.90
CA LEU A 41 -6.95 19.88 1.65
C LEU A 41 -7.64 18.65 1.08
N ALA A 42 -8.95 18.71 0.83
CA ALA A 42 -9.65 17.63 0.12
C ALA A 42 -9.36 17.70 -1.38
N VAL A 43 -8.92 16.58 -1.96
CA VAL A 43 -8.67 16.42 -3.39
C VAL A 43 -9.35 15.14 -3.85
N PRO A 44 -10.70 15.12 -3.96
CA PRO A 44 -11.42 13.92 -4.36
C PRO A 44 -11.11 13.54 -5.81
N GLY A 45 -11.19 12.24 -6.11
CA GLY A 45 -10.98 11.73 -7.46
C GLY A 45 -10.28 10.38 -7.51
N ASP A 46 -10.07 9.90 -8.74
CA ASP A 46 -9.42 8.63 -8.99
C ASP A 46 -7.92 8.69 -8.67
N ALA A 47 -7.43 7.68 -7.95
CA ALA A 47 -6.03 7.60 -7.54
C ALA A 47 -5.04 7.52 -8.72
N SER A 48 -5.49 7.07 -9.89
CA SER A 48 -4.66 6.98 -11.09
C SER A 48 -4.34 8.34 -11.73
N THR A 49 -5.13 9.37 -11.42
CA THR A 49 -5.01 10.71 -12.03
C THR A 49 -4.78 11.83 -11.02
N VAL A 50 -4.86 11.55 -9.74
CA VAL A 50 -4.90 12.58 -8.67
C VAL A 50 -3.56 13.28 -8.40
N ALA A 51 -2.43 12.73 -8.83
CA ALA A 51 -1.11 13.27 -8.48
C ALA A 51 -0.90 14.72 -8.94
N GLY A 52 -1.34 15.06 -10.16
CA GLY A 52 -1.33 16.43 -10.68
C GLY A 52 -2.21 17.38 -9.88
N PRO A 53 -3.53 17.12 -9.75
CA PRO A 53 -4.43 17.91 -8.91
C PRO A 53 -3.97 18.07 -7.46
N ALA A 54 -3.43 17.02 -6.83
CA ALA A 54 -2.90 17.13 -5.48
C ALA A 54 -1.68 18.05 -5.40
N ARG A 55 -0.78 18.00 -6.39
CA ARG A 55 0.36 18.92 -6.50
C ARG A 55 -0.11 20.37 -6.64
N GLU A 56 -1.09 20.62 -7.48
CA GLU A 56 -1.66 21.98 -7.67
C GLU A 56 -2.28 22.50 -6.36
N ALA A 57 -3.10 21.69 -5.68
CA ALA A 57 -3.71 22.06 -4.41
C ALA A 57 -2.66 22.37 -3.32
N LEU A 58 -1.51 21.71 -3.34
CA LEU A 58 -0.39 21.95 -2.44
C LEU A 58 0.49 23.14 -2.86
N GLY A 59 0.15 23.87 -3.93
CA GLY A 59 0.91 25.03 -4.41
C GLY A 59 2.10 24.65 -5.28
N GLY A 60 2.01 23.54 -6.00
CA GLY A 60 2.99 23.11 -6.99
C GLY A 60 4.09 22.18 -6.46
N ARG A 61 4.12 21.88 -5.15
CA ARG A 61 5.16 21.03 -4.54
C ARG A 61 4.59 19.87 -3.75
N VAL A 62 5.12 18.68 -4.01
CA VAL A 62 4.87 17.46 -3.22
C VAL A 62 6.21 16.92 -2.74
N ASP A 63 6.39 16.75 -1.44
CA ASP A 63 7.61 16.17 -0.85
C ASP A 63 7.47 14.66 -0.62
N VAL A 64 6.26 14.23 -0.25
CA VAL A 64 5.90 12.83 0.01
C VAL A 64 4.61 12.51 -0.72
N TYR A 65 4.60 11.44 -1.52
CA TYR A 65 3.39 10.89 -2.12
C TYR A 65 3.15 9.48 -1.61
N CYS A 66 1.94 9.25 -1.08
CA CYS A 66 1.51 7.93 -0.61
C CYS A 66 0.55 7.30 -1.63
N ALA A 67 1.05 6.42 -2.47
CA ALA A 67 0.26 5.56 -3.34
C ALA A 67 -0.36 4.45 -2.47
N ASN A 68 -1.55 4.73 -1.91
CA ASN A 68 -2.19 3.91 -0.88
C ASN A 68 -3.47 3.23 -1.37
N ALA A 69 -4.23 3.85 -2.28
CA ALA A 69 -5.45 3.27 -2.80
C ALA A 69 -5.23 1.86 -3.36
N GLY A 70 -6.13 0.95 -3.08
CA GLY A 70 -6.02 -0.42 -3.55
C GLY A 70 -7.33 -1.20 -3.36
N VAL A 71 -7.41 -2.34 -4.03
CA VAL A 71 -8.51 -3.31 -3.89
C VAL A 71 -7.95 -4.68 -3.58
N GLY A 72 -8.69 -5.46 -2.78
CA GLY A 72 -8.29 -6.79 -2.32
C GLY A 72 -9.41 -7.81 -2.51
N ASP A 73 -10.07 -7.78 -3.68
CA ASP A 73 -11.18 -8.69 -3.95
C ASP A 73 -10.72 -10.15 -3.89
N PRO A 74 -11.47 -11.05 -3.26
CA PRO A 74 -11.19 -12.48 -3.30
C PRO A 74 -11.35 -13.01 -4.73
N GLY A 75 -10.61 -14.05 -5.07
CA GLY A 75 -10.70 -14.68 -6.39
C GLY A 75 -9.56 -15.63 -6.68
N THR A 76 -9.84 -16.61 -7.54
CA THR A 76 -8.87 -17.55 -8.06
C THR A 76 -8.37 -17.11 -9.45
N GLU A 77 -7.68 -17.99 -10.16
CA GLU A 77 -7.34 -17.82 -11.58
C GLU A 77 -8.57 -17.61 -12.47
N ALA A 78 -9.73 -18.13 -12.05
CA ALA A 78 -11.00 -17.98 -12.74
C ALA A 78 -11.73 -16.65 -12.42
N ALA A 79 -11.15 -15.76 -11.66
CA ALA A 79 -11.73 -14.44 -11.41
C ALA A 79 -12.01 -13.70 -12.74
N PRO A 80 -13.14 -12.97 -12.86
CA PRO A 80 -13.46 -12.25 -14.09
C PRO A 80 -12.33 -11.33 -14.55
N ALA A 81 -12.12 -11.23 -15.87
CA ALA A 81 -11.09 -10.37 -16.46
C ALA A 81 -11.17 -8.91 -15.96
N GLN A 82 -12.38 -8.41 -15.72
CA GLN A 82 -12.59 -7.09 -15.15
C GLN A 82 -12.04 -6.94 -13.71
N ALA A 83 -12.12 -7.99 -12.89
CA ALA A 83 -11.53 -7.97 -11.53
C ALA A 83 -10.00 -7.91 -11.60
N TRP A 84 -9.39 -8.68 -12.50
CA TRP A 84 -7.96 -8.62 -12.79
C TRP A 84 -7.52 -7.24 -13.29
N ALA A 85 -8.23 -6.68 -14.27
CA ALA A 85 -7.95 -5.35 -14.82
C ALA A 85 -8.05 -4.28 -13.72
N ARG A 86 -9.16 -4.26 -12.96
CA ARG A 86 -9.36 -3.31 -11.86
C ARG A 86 -8.26 -3.40 -10.80
N ALA A 87 -7.88 -4.62 -10.42
CA ALA A 87 -6.80 -4.82 -9.44
C ALA A 87 -5.45 -4.31 -10.00
N TRP A 88 -5.17 -4.57 -11.27
CA TRP A 88 -3.95 -4.10 -11.94
C TRP A 88 -3.91 -2.57 -12.04
N ASP A 89 -5.00 -1.97 -12.52
CA ASP A 89 -5.09 -0.52 -12.70
C ASP A 89 -4.89 0.23 -11.38
N LEU A 90 -5.53 -0.23 -10.31
CA LEU A 90 -5.47 0.48 -9.04
C LEU A 90 -4.23 0.11 -8.20
N ASN A 91 -3.90 -1.18 -8.07
CA ASN A 91 -2.80 -1.61 -7.21
C ASN A 91 -1.41 -1.42 -7.84
N VAL A 92 -1.32 -1.28 -9.18
CA VAL A 92 -0.05 -1.14 -9.90
C VAL A 92 -0.01 0.15 -10.72
N MET A 93 -0.92 0.33 -11.69
CA MET A 93 -0.83 1.44 -12.62
C MET A 93 -1.05 2.80 -11.97
N ALA A 94 -1.86 2.90 -10.93
CA ALA A 94 -1.99 4.14 -10.16
C ALA A 94 -0.66 4.57 -9.52
N HIS A 95 0.18 3.62 -9.09
CA HIS A 95 1.54 3.91 -8.59
C HIS A 95 2.45 4.39 -9.72
N VAL A 96 2.37 3.75 -10.90
CA VAL A 96 3.14 4.13 -12.08
C VAL A 96 2.80 5.55 -12.53
N HIS A 97 1.51 5.87 -12.66
CA HIS A 97 1.05 7.20 -13.10
C HIS A 97 1.44 8.30 -12.11
N ALA A 98 1.35 8.02 -10.80
CA ALA A 98 1.78 8.98 -9.78
C ALA A 98 3.29 9.25 -9.86
N ALA A 99 4.09 8.20 -10.03
CA ALA A 99 5.53 8.34 -10.20
C ALA A 99 5.87 9.12 -11.48
N ASP A 100 5.26 8.79 -12.63
CA ASP A 100 5.45 9.50 -13.90
C ASP A 100 5.17 11.00 -13.76
N THR A 101 4.12 11.36 -13.04
CA THR A 101 3.73 12.76 -12.80
C THR A 101 4.72 13.52 -11.91
N LEU A 102 5.30 12.88 -10.89
CA LEU A 102 6.05 13.56 -9.83
C LEU A 102 7.57 13.44 -9.98
N LEU A 103 8.05 12.38 -10.62
CA LEU A 103 9.49 12.12 -10.80
C LEU A 103 10.26 13.27 -11.45
N PRO A 104 9.78 13.93 -12.53
CA PRO A 104 10.56 15.00 -13.16
C PRO A 104 10.97 16.09 -12.16
N GLU A 105 10.03 16.60 -11.38
CA GLU A 105 10.28 17.61 -10.35
C GLU A 105 11.19 17.09 -9.22
N TRP A 106 10.95 15.87 -8.74
CA TRP A 106 11.77 15.29 -7.68
C TRP A 106 13.22 15.08 -8.10
N LEU A 107 13.45 14.66 -9.35
CA LEU A 107 14.79 14.43 -9.87
C LEU A 107 15.53 15.74 -10.19
N GLU A 108 14.80 16.78 -10.61
CA GLU A 108 15.36 18.12 -10.83
C GLU A 108 15.85 18.74 -9.51
N ARG A 109 15.03 18.69 -8.46
CA ARG A 109 15.40 19.24 -7.15
C ARG A 109 16.26 18.31 -6.30
N GLY A 110 16.51 17.08 -6.72
CA GLY A 110 17.31 16.10 -5.97
C GLY A 110 16.66 15.58 -4.69
N SER A 111 15.34 15.66 -4.54
CA SER A 111 14.63 15.20 -3.35
C SER A 111 13.17 14.87 -3.61
N GLY A 112 12.72 13.71 -3.12
CA GLY A 112 11.32 13.27 -3.14
C GLY A 112 11.17 11.94 -2.40
N ARG A 113 9.96 11.68 -1.89
CA ARG A 113 9.65 10.42 -1.21
C ARG A 113 8.40 9.78 -1.80
N PHE A 114 8.55 8.55 -2.27
CA PHE A 114 7.45 7.73 -2.79
C PHE A 114 7.14 6.60 -1.80
N VAL A 115 5.94 6.59 -1.26
CA VAL A 115 5.43 5.55 -0.36
C VAL A 115 4.46 4.67 -1.15
N SER A 116 4.77 3.40 -1.28
CA SER A 116 3.90 2.40 -1.91
C SER A 116 3.24 1.53 -0.84
N THR A 117 1.93 1.61 -0.68
CA THR A 117 1.19 0.66 0.18
C THR A 117 1.02 -0.65 -0.57
N VAL A 118 1.98 -1.53 -0.36
CA VAL A 118 1.99 -2.86 -0.93
C VAL A 118 1.08 -3.80 -0.12
N SER A 119 1.62 -4.73 0.57
CA SER A 119 1.05 -5.71 1.50
C SER A 119 2.10 -6.82 1.75
N ALA A 120 1.99 -7.55 2.83
CA ALA A 120 2.68 -8.83 3.00
C ALA A 120 2.37 -9.81 1.84
N ALA A 121 1.19 -9.70 1.21
CA ALA A 121 0.84 -10.47 0.01
C ALA A 121 1.77 -10.21 -1.19
N GLY A 122 2.45 -9.08 -1.25
CA GLY A 122 3.49 -8.79 -2.25
C GLY A 122 4.84 -9.45 -1.95
N LEU A 123 5.03 -9.91 -0.71
CA LEU A 123 6.22 -10.63 -0.28
C LEU A 123 5.98 -12.15 -0.17
N LEU A 124 4.77 -12.55 0.24
CA LEU A 124 4.48 -13.89 0.75
C LEU A 124 3.39 -14.65 -0.03
N THR A 125 2.59 -13.97 -0.84
CA THR A 125 1.36 -14.47 -1.46
C THR A 125 0.20 -14.58 -0.44
N MET A 126 -1.03 -14.34 -0.90
CA MET A 126 -2.25 -14.47 -0.10
C MET A 126 -3.11 -15.60 -0.65
N ILE A 127 -3.49 -16.56 0.19
CA ILE A 127 -4.48 -17.59 -0.19
C ILE A 127 -5.83 -16.94 -0.50
N GLY A 128 -6.59 -17.53 -1.41
CA GLY A 128 -7.94 -17.07 -1.76
C GLY A 128 -8.01 -15.76 -2.55
N SER A 129 -6.88 -15.16 -2.95
CA SER A 129 -6.88 -13.95 -3.78
C SER A 129 -5.69 -13.88 -4.73
N ALA A 130 -5.83 -14.52 -5.91
CA ALA A 130 -4.81 -14.52 -6.95
C ALA A 130 -4.59 -13.12 -7.55
N PRO A 131 -5.63 -12.34 -7.96
CA PRO A 131 -5.42 -10.99 -8.50
C PRO A 131 -4.70 -10.07 -7.51
N TYR A 132 -5.04 -10.13 -6.23
CA TYR A 132 -4.38 -9.33 -5.20
C TYR A 132 -2.91 -9.70 -5.02
N SER A 133 -2.62 -10.99 -4.91
CA SER A 133 -1.24 -11.47 -4.75
C SER A 133 -0.36 -11.04 -5.92
N VAL A 134 -0.81 -11.23 -7.16
CA VAL A 134 -0.07 -10.85 -8.36
C VAL A 134 0.16 -9.35 -8.42
N THR A 135 -0.88 -8.55 -8.20
CA THR A 135 -0.76 -7.09 -8.29
C THR A 135 0.07 -6.49 -7.16
N LYS A 136 0.03 -7.05 -5.95
CA LYS A 136 0.89 -6.58 -4.84
C LYS A 136 2.36 -6.96 -5.03
N HIS A 137 2.67 -8.11 -5.66
CA HIS A 137 4.04 -8.39 -6.15
C HIS A 137 4.46 -7.39 -7.24
N GLY A 138 3.57 -7.05 -8.18
CA GLY A 138 3.81 -6.02 -9.19
C GLY A 138 4.11 -4.65 -8.59
N ALA A 139 3.33 -4.22 -7.60
CA ALA A 139 3.56 -2.96 -6.89
C ALA A 139 4.90 -2.93 -6.13
N LEU A 140 5.28 -4.06 -5.50
CA LEU A 140 6.59 -4.19 -4.85
C LEU A 140 7.71 -4.08 -5.87
N ALA A 141 7.65 -4.84 -6.96
CA ALA A 141 8.66 -4.81 -8.00
C ALA A 141 8.84 -3.42 -8.61
N PHE A 142 7.73 -2.68 -8.79
CA PHE A 142 7.79 -1.29 -9.25
C PHE A 142 8.46 -0.37 -8.22
N ALA A 143 8.14 -0.51 -6.94
CA ALA A 143 8.78 0.26 -5.87
C ALA A 143 10.28 -0.04 -5.77
N GLU A 144 10.69 -1.30 -5.88
CA GLU A 144 12.10 -1.73 -5.93
C GLU A 144 12.81 -1.10 -7.13
N TRP A 145 12.20 -1.18 -8.31
CA TRP A 145 12.75 -0.59 -9.53
C TRP A 145 12.97 0.92 -9.40
N LEU A 146 11.99 1.65 -8.84
CA LEU A 146 12.14 3.09 -8.57
C LEU A 146 13.33 3.36 -7.63
N SER A 147 13.45 2.58 -6.56
CA SER A 147 14.54 2.74 -5.60
C SER A 147 15.91 2.45 -6.21
N VAL A 148 16.04 1.35 -6.95
CA VAL A 148 17.27 0.99 -7.65
C VAL A 148 17.66 2.05 -8.67
N THR A 149 16.68 2.57 -9.42
CA THR A 149 16.95 3.48 -10.55
C THR A 149 17.27 4.90 -10.09
N TYR A 150 16.61 5.42 -9.03
CA TYR A 150 16.66 6.85 -8.73
C TYR A 150 17.16 7.20 -7.32
N ARG A 151 17.52 6.24 -6.46
CA ARG A 151 18.02 6.52 -5.12
C ARG A 151 19.23 7.47 -5.12
N HIS A 152 20.15 7.31 -6.04
CA HIS A 152 21.34 8.15 -6.19
C HIS A 152 21.01 9.58 -6.64
N ARG A 153 19.79 9.82 -7.16
CA ARG A 153 19.28 11.12 -7.58
C ARG A 153 18.37 11.77 -6.53
N GLY A 154 18.36 11.26 -5.30
CA GLY A 154 17.64 11.84 -4.18
C GLY A 154 16.23 11.30 -3.96
N LEU A 155 15.75 10.34 -4.79
CA LEU A 155 14.47 9.67 -4.52
C LEU A 155 14.60 8.68 -3.36
N ARG A 156 13.68 8.76 -2.40
CA ARG A 156 13.52 7.76 -1.35
C ARG A 156 12.20 7.02 -1.57
N VAL A 157 12.27 5.69 -1.50
CA VAL A 157 11.09 4.83 -1.72
C VAL A 157 10.87 3.95 -0.50
N HIS A 158 9.62 3.86 -0.05
CA HIS A 158 9.21 3.04 1.08
C HIS A 158 8.08 2.11 0.64
N ALA A 159 8.26 0.80 0.75
CA ALA A 159 7.26 -0.21 0.48
C ALA A 159 6.62 -0.68 1.79
N VAL A 160 5.39 -0.26 2.04
CA VAL A 160 4.64 -0.61 3.26
C VAL A 160 3.98 -1.97 3.04
N CYS A 161 4.38 -2.98 3.79
CA CYS A 161 3.97 -4.36 3.62
C CYS A 161 3.27 -4.91 4.88
N PRO A 162 2.07 -4.42 5.24
CA PRO A 162 1.31 -4.94 6.36
C PRO A 162 0.72 -6.31 6.05
N GLU A 163 0.49 -7.10 7.10
CA GLU A 163 -0.44 -8.24 7.13
C GLU A 163 -1.87 -7.72 7.35
N GLY A 164 -2.64 -8.28 8.29
CA GLY A 164 -3.96 -7.78 8.63
C GLY A 164 -3.93 -6.40 9.28
N VAL A 165 -4.77 -5.48 8.79
CA VAL A 165 -4.99 -4.16 9.40
C VAL A 165 -6.49 -3.97 9.58
N ARG A 166 -6.94 -3.52 10.76
CA ARG A 166 -8.35 -3.34 11.11
C ARG A 166 -8.98 -2.24 10.26
N THR A 167 -9.53 -2.62 9.13
CA THR A 167 -10.10 -1.76 8.10
C THR A 167 -11.28 -2.45 7.44
N GLU A 168 -12.12 -1.70 6.73
CA GLU A 168 -13.19 -2.25 5.90
C GLU A 168 -12.68 -3.33 4.90
N MET A 169 -11.45 -3.21 4.41
CA MET A 169 -10.84 -4.22 3.53
C MET A 169 -10.63 -5.56 4.25
N LEU A 170 -10.21 -5.54 5.52
CA LEU A 170 -10.09 -6.77 6.31
C LEU A 170 -11.46 -7.39 6.58
N ASP A 171 -12.47 -6.58 6.86
CA ASP A 171 -13.83 -7.06 7.10
C ASP A 171 -14.43 -7.71 5.83
N ALA A 172 -14.05 -7.22 4.66
CA ALA A 172 -14.45 -7.78 3.36
C ALA A 172 -13.61 -8.99 2.91
N ALA A 173 -12.53 -9.36 3.62
CA ALA A 173 -11.58 -10.38 3.19
C ALA A 173 -12.12 -11.84 3.33
N GLY A 174 -13.27 -12.01 3.99
CA GLY A 174 -13.93 -13.32 4.15
C GLY A 174 -13.10 -14.32 4.96
N SER A 175 -13.45 -15.61 4.86
CA SER A 175 -12.87 -16.68 5.68
C SER A 175 -11.35 -16.86 5.53
N ALA A 176 -10.77 -16.55 4.39
CA ALA A 176 -9.32 -16.55 4.22
C ALA A 176 -8.67 -15.42 5.05
N GLY A 177 -9.26 -14.23 5.06
CA GLY A 177 -8.83 -13.12 5.91
C GLY A 177 -9.00 -13.44 7.40
N ASP A 178 -10.09 -14.08 7.78
CA ASP A 178 -10.34 -14.51 9.16
C ASP A 178 -9.29 -15.50 9.65
N LEU A 179 -8.89 -16.45 8.81
CA LEU A 179 -7.87 -17.44 9.15
C LEU A 179 -6.45 -16.84 9.22
N VAL A 180 -6.08 -15.99 8.26
CA VAL A 180 -4.67 -15.59 8.05
C VAL A 180 -4.35 -14.21 8.62
N LEU A 181 -5.28 -13.25 8.47
CA LEU A 181 -5.00 -11.83 8.72
C LEU A 181 -5.56 -11.33 10.06
N ARG A 182 -6.77 -11.76 10.42
CA ARG A 182 -7.47 -11.24 11.61
C ARG A 182 -6.77 -11.54 12.94
N PRO A 183 -6.14 -12.71 13.15
CA PRO A 183 -5.49 -13.03 14.45
C PRO A 183 -4.36 -12.08 14.84
N THR A 184 -3.64 -11.55 13.86
CA THR A 184 -2.49 -10.65 14.09
C THR A 184 -2.76 -9.21 13.66
N ALA A 185 -4.03 -8.87 13.34
CA ALA A 185 -4.38 -7.57 12.80
C ALA A 185 -4.04 -6.42 13.74
N VAL A 186 -3.35 -5.43 13.20
CA VAL A 186 -2.98 -4.18 13.89
C VAL A 186 -3.93 -3.04 13.53
N GLU A 187 -3.91 -1.98 14.32
CA GLU A 187 -4.63 -0.74 14.01
C GLU A 187 -3.94 0.03 12.87
N PRO A 188 -4.70 0.78 12.04
CA PRO A 188 -4.11 1.61 10.98
C PRO A 188 -3.04 2.60 11.47
N ALA A 189 -3.16 3.10 12.69
CA ALA A 189 -2.18 4.00 13.30
C ALA A 189 -0.81 3.33 13.45
N ALA A 190 -0.76 2.04 13.81
CA ALA A 190 0.51 1.31 13.92
C ALA A 190 1.25 1.20 12.58
N VAL A 191 0.50 1.15 11.46
CA VAL A 191 1.10 1.17 10.11
C VAL A 191 1.72 2.53 9.82
N ALA A 192 1.03 3.62 10.18
CA ALA A 192 1.53 4.98 10.00
C ALA A 192 2.78 5.23 10.85
N ASP A 193 2.80 4.80 12.11
CA ASP A 193 3.97 4.93 12.99
C ASP A 193 5.17 4.13 12.46
N ALA A 194 4.94 2.91 11.98
CA ALA A 194 5.99 2.09 11.36
C ALA A 194 6.57 2.74 10.11
N LEU A 195 5.74 3.41 9.29
CA LEU A 195 6.21 4.17 8.13
C LEU A 195 7.09 5.35 8.56
N LEU A 196 6.67 6.16 9.52
CA LEU A 196 7.46 7.32 9.95
C LEU A 196 8.82 6.89 10.53
N ALA A 197 8.84 5.82 11.34
CA ALA A 197 10.08 5.24 11.84
C ALA A 197 11.00 4.78 10.70
N ALA A 198 10.44 4.13 9.67
CA ALA A 198 11.20 3.72 8.49
C ALA A 198 11.70 4.90 7.65
N MET A 199 10.91 5.98 7.56
CA MET A 199 11.32 7.21 6.87
C MET A 199 12.48 7.92 7.58
N ALA A 200 12.51 7.92 8.91
CA ALA A 200 13.60 8.48 9.70
C ALA A 200 14.92 7.71 9.51
N GLU A 201 14.84 6.40 9.32
CA GLU A 201 15.98 5.51 9.11
C GLU A 201 16.30 5.27 7.62
N ASP A 202 15.56 5.87 6.71
CA ASP A 202 15.68 5.68 5.25
C ASP A 202 15.56 4.21 4.80
N ARG A 203 14.72 3.40 5.52
CA ARG A 203 14.46 1.99 5.23
C ARG A 203 13.46 1.83 4.09
N PHE A 204 13.77 0.94 3.15
CA PHE A 204 12.89 0.63 2.02
C PHE A 204 11.67 -0.18 2.46
N LEU A 205 11.87 -1.34 3.10
CA LEU A 205 10.78 -2.18 3.59
C LEU A 205 10.24 -1.67 4.93
N VAL A 206 8.94 -1.45 4.97
CA VAL A 206 8.19 -1.07 6.17
C VAL A 206 7.30 -2.25 6.55
N LEU A 207 7.65 -2.92 7.64
CA LEU A 207 7.01 -4.15 8.12
C LEU A 207 6.35 -3.88 9.47
N PRO A 208 5.05 -3.49 9.50
CA PRO A 208 4.35 -3.19 10.75
C PRO A 208 4.18 -4.41 11.66
N HIS A 209 4.23 -5.62 11.09
CA HIS A 209 4.05 -6.88 11.82
C HIS A 209 5.42 -7.54 12.11
N PRO A 210 5.72 -7.92 13.34
CA PRO A 210 7.03 -8.46 13.71
C PRO A 210 7.40 -9.76 12.98
N GLY A 211 6.39 -10.58 12.63
CA GLY A 211 6.60 -11.89 11.99
C GLY A 211 6.97 -11.82 10.51
N THR A 212 6.54 -10.78 9.80
CA THR A 212 6.66 -10.69 8.33
C THR A 212 8.10 -10.85 7.83
N ALA A 213 9.07 -10.26 8.53
CA ALA A 213 10.50 -10.37 8.15
C ALA A 213 11.01 -11.81 8.23
N ALA A 214 10.57 -12.57 9.23
CA ALA A 214 10.94 -13.98 9.39
C ALA A 214 10.32 -14.84 8.29
N TYR A 215 9.05 -14.64 7.97
CA TYR A 215 8.37 -15.33 6.87
C TYR A 215 9.02 -15.04 5.52
N TYR A 216 9.34 -13.79 5.23
CA TYR A 216 9.99 -13.41 3.98
C TYR A 216 11.39 -14.04 3.84
N ARG A 217 12.15 -14.08 4.94
CA ARG A 217 13.45 -14.76 4.96
C ARG A 217 13.29 -16.27 4.74
N ALA A 218 12.33 -16.92 5.40
CA ALA A 218 12.06 -18.35 5.22
C ALA A 218 11.73 -18.68 3.75
N ARG A 219 10.85 -17.88 3.12
CA ARG A 219 10.54 -18.02 1.69
C ARG A 219 11.78 -17.92 0.80
N ALA A 220 12.67 -16.97 1.07
CA ALA A 220 13.87 -16.76 0.26
C ALA A 220 14.93 -17.85 0.49
N THR A 221 14.98 -18.43 1.68
CA THR A 221 15.97 -19.47 2.04
C THR A 221 15.59 -20.84 1.47
N ASP A 222 14.32 -21.22 1.55
CA ASP A 222 13.80 -22.51 1.05
C ASP A 222 12.40 -22.31 0.45
N PRO A 223 12.30 -21.95 -0.84
CA PRO A 223 11.02 -21.72 -1.51
C PRO A 223 10.13 -22.98 -1.53
N ASP A 224 10.69 -24.17 -1.65
CA ASP A 224 9.92 -25.41 -1.76
C ASP A 224 9.26 -25.77 -0.42
N ALA A 225 10.00 -25.66 0.69
CA ALA A 225 9.44 -25.82 2.03
C ALA A 225 8.38 -24.74 2.32
N TRP A 226 8.62 -23.48 1.90
CA TRP A 226 7.65 -22.41 2.02
C TRP A 226 6.35 -22.73 1.26
N LEU A 227 6.42 -23.10 -0.02
CA LEU A 227 5.26 -23.43 -0.83
C LEU A 227 4.49 -24.62 -0.27
N THR A 228 5.18 -25.63 0.25
CA THR A 228 4.57 -26.76 0.95
C THR A 228 3.77 -26.30 2.18
N SER A 229 4.34 -25.42 2.99
CA SER A 229 3.67 -24.86 4.18
C SER A 229 2.45 -24.03 3.81
N MET A 230 2.55 -23.21 2.77
CA MET A 230 1.43 -22.42 2.26
C MET A 230 0.32 -23.31 1.66
N ASN A 231 0.68 -24.42 1.02
CA ASN A 231 -0.31 -25.39 0.53
C ASN A 231 -1.04 -26.08 1.68
N HIS A 232 -0.38 -26.41 2.79
CA HIS A 232 -1.06 -26.92 3.99
C HIS A 232 -2.02 -25.88 4.58
N LEU A 233 -1.67 -24.60 4.55
CA LEU A 233 -2.57 -23.52 4.97
C LEU A 233 -3.78 -23.41 4.04
N GLN A 234 -3.58 -23.53 2.73
CA GLN A 234 -4.65 -23.58 1.74
C GLN A 234 -5.63 -24.74 2.01
N GLN A 235 -5.11 -25.96 2.25
CA GLN A 235 -5.93 -27.13 2.58
C GLN A 235 -6.73 -26.92 3.87
N LYS A 236 -6.10 -26.33 4.90
CA LYS A 236 -6.80 -25.99 6.14
C LYS A 236 -7.95 -25.01 5.93
N TRP A 237 -7.73 -23.99 5.07
CA TRP A 237 -8.79 -23.04 4.72
C TRP A 237 -9.93 -23.72 3.95
N GLU A 238 -9.63 -24.58 2.98
CA GLU A 238 -10.63 -25.31 2.19
C GLU A 238 -11.50 -26.24 3.07
N ALA A 239 -10.89 -26.89 4.07
CA ALA A 239 -11.58 -27.75 5.02
C ALA A 239 -12.56 -27.01 5.96
N GLN A 240 -12.49 -25.68 6.04
CA GLN A 240 -13.37 -24.83 6.85
C GLN A 240 -14.54 -24.21 6.06
N ARG A 241 -14.64 -24.48 4.74
CA ARG A 241 -15.67 -23.98 3.84
C ARG A 241 -16.79 -24.96 3.63
#